data_c8fa42a2928686664404540876533502
#
_entry.id   c8fa42a2928686664404540876533502
#
_cell.length_a   1.000
_cell.length_b   1.000
_cell.length_c   1.000
_cell.angle_alpha   90.00
_cell.angle_beta   90.00
_cell.angle_gamma   90.00
#
_symmetry.space_group_name_H-M   'P 1'
#
loop_
_entity.id
_entity.type
_entity.pdbx_description
1 polymer ?
#
loop_
_entity_poly.entity_id
_entity_poly.type
_entity_poly.pdbx_seq_one_letter_code
_entity_poly.pdbx_strand_id
1 'polypeptide(L)'
;MKTENRIDHYIDLHAHLDGCITTEIARKLASLQQITLPAATDEELLSLLSVPDTCENLNDFLKCFDLPLSLLQTEEALEEAVYLILSEMKEDGVIYAELRFAPQLHTQKEMTQETAIHAALRGLKRAPIPGNLILCCMRGDLNQKENLETLELAKKYLVEDGGVVAIDLAGAEALFPTENYEALFAKAREYQVPFTIHAGEAGNAEDVKAAVHMGAVRIGHGVRIAGNKEVIQLVKDKGVFLEMCPTSNRQTKAMEEMSAYPLKAFLEMGLKVTLNTDDPAIERTTLSREFRYMESLLDLTQEQKRLLLLNSVEAAFTSRNRKCKLKEQLFSEPYENYDEPIIYKRIK
;
A
#
# COMPACT_ATOMS: atom_id res chain seq x y z
N MET A 1 34.94 -16.56 -5.81
CA MET A 1 33.63 -16.57 -5.19
C MET A 1 32.94 -15.32 -5.72
N LYS A 2 31.90 -15.46 -6.58
CA LYS A 2 31.06 -14.34 -6.96
C LYS A 2 30.32 -13.95 -5.68
N THR A 3 30.44 -12.71 -5.24
CA THR A 3 29.57 -12.14 -4.22
C THR A 3 28.14 -12.33 -4.72
N GLU A 4 27.37 -13.19 -4.06
CA GLU A 4 25.93 -13.25 -4.26
C GLU A 4 25.41 -11.83 -4.12
N ASN A 5 24.76 -11.29 -5.16
CA ASN A 5 24.14 -9.97 -5.13
C ASN A 5 23.02 -10.04 -4.10
N ARG A 6 23.34 -9.70 -2.85
CA ARG A 6 22.37 -9.57 -1.77
C ARG A 6 21.44 -8.40 -2.13
N ILE A 7 20.14 -8.64 -2.09
CA ILE A 7 19.16 -7.56 -2.21
C ILE A 7 19.16 -6.82 -0.88
N ASP A 8 19.58 -5.56 -0.92
CA ASP A 8 19.64 -4.68 0.26
C ASP A 8 18.77 -3.42 0.09
N HIS A 9 18.11 -3.30 -1.06
CA HIS A 9 17.22 -2.18 -1.39
C HIS A 9 15.85 -2.66 -1.86
N TYR A 10 14.80 -1.97 -1.38
CA TYR A 10 13.41 -2.37 -1.57
C TYR A 10 12.55 -1.19 -2.02
N ILE A 11 11.38 -1.50 -2.59
CA ILE A 11 10.35 -0.53 -2.99
C ILE A 11 9.04 -1.01 -2.40
N ASP A 12 8.39 -0.19 -1.58
CA ASP A 12 7.08 -0.47 -0.99
C ASP A 12 6.00 0.37 -1.67
N LEU A 13 5.04 -0.28 -2.30
CA LEU A 13 3.95 0.37 -3.04
C LEU A 13 2.61 0.24 -2.33
N HIS A 14 2.57 -0.46 -1.19
CA HIS A 14 1.36 -0.70 -0.44
C HIS A 14 1.66 -0.65 1.05
N ALA A 15 1.67 0.55 1.61
CA ALA A 15 1.84 0.78 3.03
C ALA A 15 0.84 1.83 3.52
N HIS A 16 -0.04 1.45 4.46
CA HIS A 16 -1.00 2.36 5.08
C HIS A 16 -0.29 3.22 6.12
N LEU A 17 -0.48 4.54 6.04
CA LEU A 17 0.15 5.50 6.93
C LEU A 17 -0.18 5.23 8.39
N ASP A 18 -1.45 4.99 8.69
CA ASP A 18 -1.96 4.66 10.02
C ASP A 18 -1.52 3.26 10.48
N GLY A 19 -1.32 2.32 9.56
CA GLY A 19 -0.75 1.00 9.81
C GLY A 19 0.77 0.98 10.04
N CYS A 20 1.45 2.11 9.81
CA CYS A 20 2.89 2.28 10.01
C CYS A 20 3.26 2.89 11.38
N ILE A 21 2.31 3.14 12.29
CA ILE A 21 2.57 3.81 13.56
C ILE A 21 3.19 2.84 14.58
N THR A 22 4.51 2.85 14.66
CA THR A 22 5.28 2.07 15.64
C THR A 22 5.13 2.65 17.05
N THR A 23 5.54 1.91 18.09
CA THR A 23 5.55 2.40 19.48
C THR A 23 6.38 3.68 19.63
N GLU A 24 7.51 3.78 18.92
CA GLU A 24 8.37 4.96 18.94
C GLU A 24 7.67 6.15 18.30
N ILE A 25 7.06 5.97 17.12
CA ILE A 25 6.27 7.02 16.43
C ILE A 25 5.10 7.45 17.31
N ALA A 26 4.32 6.50 17.88
CA ALA A 26 3.18 6.81 18.75
C ALA A 26 3.58 7.67 19.96
N ARG A 27 4.71 7.36 20.61
CA ARG A 27 5.23 8.18 21.72
C ARG A 27 5.63 9.58 21.28
N LYS A 28 6.29 9.72 20.14
CA LYS A 28 6.65 11.03 19.58
C LYS A 28 5.42 11.87 19.26
N LEU A 29 4.41 11.28 18.59
CA LEU A 29 3.16 11.96 18.25
C LEU A 29 2.35 12.35 19.50
N ALA A 30 2.29 11.47 20.50
CA ALA A 30 1.64 11.77 21.77
C ALA A 30 2.33 12.92 22.52
N SER A 31 3.67 12.92 22.56
CA SER A 31 4.45 14.00 23.14
C SER A 31 4.24 15.32 22.43
N LEU A 32 4.24 15.33 21.10
CA LEU A 32 4.01 16.51 20.27
C LEU A 32 2.64 17.15 20.54
N GLN A 33 1.62 16.33 20.75
CA GLN A 33 0.24 16.77 20.98
C GLN A 33 -0.11 16.89 22.49
N GLN A 34 0.82 16.59 23.41
CA GLN A 34 0.58 16.54 24.85
C GLN A 34 -0.55 15.58 25.25
N ILE A 35 -0.66 14.45 24.55
CA ILE A 35 -1.64 13.40 24.79
C ILE A 35 -1.03 12.34 25.72
N THR A 36 -1.81 11.87 26.71
CA THR A 36 -1.44 10.71 27.51
C THR A 36 -1.84 9.44 26.76
N LEU A 37 -0.86 8.58 26.48
CA LEU A 37 -1.13 7.26 25.87
C LEU A 37 -1.81 6.33 26.88
N PRO A 38 -2.66 5.41 26.41
CA PRO A 38 -3.37 4.44 27.25
C PRO A 38 -2.48 3.28 27.73
N ALA A 39 -1.15 3.40 27.66
CA ALA A 39 -0.17 2.40 28.02
C ALA A 39 1.04 3.03 28.70
N ALA A 40 1.49 2.43 29.80
CA ALA A 40 2.64 2.91 30.56
C ALA A 40 3.98 2.35 30.03
N THR A 41 3.99 1.10 29.56
CA THR A 41 5.17 0.42 29.02
C THR A 41 5.12 0.28 27.49
N ASP A 42 6.27 -0.06 26.89
CA ASP A 42 6.33 -0.31 25.44
C ASP A 42 5.64 -1.63 25.07
N GLU A 43 5.66 -2.63 25.95
CA GLU A 43 4.96 -3.89 25.74
C GLU A 43 3.44 -3.70 25.73
N GLU A 44 2.91 -2.91 26.67
CA GLU A 44 1.48 -2.56 26.69
C GLU A 44 1.11 -1.77 25.44
N LEU A 45 1.91 -0.77 25.05
CA LEU A 45 1.66 0.04 23.87
C LEU A 45 1.71 -0.80 22.59
N LEU A 46 2.71 -1.68 22.48
CA LEU A 46 2.83 -2.60 21.34
C LEU A 46 1.61 -3.51 21.24
N SER A 47 1.06 -3.99 22.36
CA SER A 47 -0.14 -4.84 22.36
C SER A 47 -1.39 -4.10 21.88
N LEU A 48 -1.45 -2.77 22.05
CA LEU A 48 -2.55 -1.92 21.57
C LEU A 48 -2.40 -1.50 20.11
N LEU A 49 -1.16 -1.45 19.61
CA LEU A 49 -0.83 -1.06 18.25
C LEU A 49 -0.71 -2.24 17.29
N SER A 50 -0.77 -3.49 17.78
CA SER A 50 -0.55 -4.67 16.94
C SER A 50 -1.75 -5.58 16.93
N VAL A 51 -1.88 -6.33 15.84
CA VAL A 51 -2.90 -7.36 15.71
C VAL A 51 -2.74 -8.42 16.81
N PRO A 52 -3.81 -8.73 17.56
CA PRO A 52 -3.77 -9.79 18.56
C PRO A 52 -3.80 -11.18 17.93
N ASP A 53 -3.25 -12.18 18.64
CA ASP A 53 -3.28 -13.59 18.19
C ASP A 53 -4.71 -14.13 18.03
N THR A 54 -5.70 -13.47 18.65
CA THR A 54 -7.12 -13.79 18.57
C THR A 54 -7.83 -13.21 17.35
N CYS A 55 -7.13 -12.52 16.46
CA CYS A 55 -7.70 -11.97 15.24
C CYS A 55 -8.18 -13.08 14.31
N GLU A 56 -9.47 -13.07 13.94
CA GLU A 56 -10.09 -14.11 13.14
C GLU A 56 -10.39 -13.67 11.70
N ASN A 57 -10.42 -12.37 11.43
CA ASN A 57 -10.79 -11.83 10.12
C ASN A 57 -10.37 -10.36 9.97
N LEU A 58 -10.51 -9.82 8.75
CA LEU A 58 -10.21 -8.43 8.43
C LEU A 58 -10.95 -7.42 9.33
N ASN A 59 -12.21 -7.66 9.70
CA ASN A 59 -12.96 -6.71 10.54
C ASN A 59 -12.38 -6.63 11.97
N ASP A 60 -11.82 -7.73 12.50
CA ASP A 60 -11.13 -7.70 13.79
C ASP A 60 -9.77 -6.99 13.66
N PHE A 61 -9.07 -7.20 12.54
CA PHE A 61 -7.84 -6.52 12.21
C PHE A 61 -8.03 -4.99 12.15
N LEU A 62 -9.08 -4.51 11.50
CA LEU A 62 -9.38 -3.09 11.36
C LEU A 62 -9.58 -2.34 12.70
N LYS A 63 -9.87 -3.04 13.80
CA LYS A 63 -9.96 -2.43 15.15
C LYS A 63 -8.60 -1.95 15.68
N CYS A 64 -7.49 -2.47 15.14
CA CYS A 64 -6.15 -2.07 15.55
C CYS A 64 -5.80 -0.63 15.12
N PHE A 65 -6.59 -0.04 14.21
CA PHE A 65 -6.37 1.33 13.73
C PHE A 65 -6.90 2.43 14.66
N ASP A 66 -7.71 2.10 15.67
CA ASP A 66 -8.34 3.10 16.54
C ASP A 66 -7.32 3.99 17.25
N LEU A 67 -6.27 3.40 17.83
CA LEU A 67 -5.22 4.15 18.50
C LEU A 67 -4.33 4.93 17.52
N PRO A 68 -3.77 4.36 16.47
CA PRO A 68 -3.07 5.10 15.42
C PRO A 68 -3.85 6.29 14.89
N LEU A 69 -5.10 6.09 14.47
CA LEU A 69 -5.97 7.16 13.94
C LEU A 69 -6.19 8.28 14.97
N SER A 70 -6.35 7.93 16.27
CA SER A 70 -6.53 8.95 17.32
C SER A 70 -5.33 9.88 17.47
N LEU A 71 -4.12 9.42 17.11
CA LEU A 71 -2.86 10.18 17.17
C LEU A 71 -2.62 11.02 15.89
N LEU A 72 -3.39 10.82 14.82
CA LEU A 72 -3.19 11.45 13.51
C LEU A 72 -4.27 12.50 13.19
N GLN A 73 -4.78 13.19 14.23
CA GLN A 73 -5.89 14.14 14.08
C GLN A 73 -5.46 15.62 14.10
N THR A 74 -4.16 15.92 13.95
CA THR A 74 -3.64 17.30 13.81
C THR A 74 -2.65 17.37 12.64
N GLU A 75 -2.53 18.55 12.05
CA GLU A 75 -1.61 18.76 10.91
C GLU A 75 -0.18 18.43 11.29
N GLU A 76 0.28 18.89 12.48
CA GLU A 76 1.63 18.64 12.96
C GLU A 76 1.92 17.16 13.18
N ALA A 77 0.94 16.42 13.72
CA ALA A 77 1.09 14.99 13.94
C ALA A 77 1.14 14.22 12.63
N LEU A 78 0.29 14.55 11.67
CA LEU A 78 0.25 13.89 10.37
C LEU A 78 1.52 14.19 9.54
N GLU A 79 2.00 15.44 9.55
CA GLU A 79 3.27 15.82 8.93
C GLU A 79 4.45 15.04 9.53
N GLU A 80 4.55 15.00 10.87
CA GLU A 80 5.62 14.31 11.57
C GLU A 80 5.56 12.80 11.36
N ALA A 81 4.34 12.21 11.35
CA ALA A 81 4.15 10.78 11.09
C ALA A 81 4.72 10.36 9.74
N VAL A 82 4.38 11.07 8.65
CA VAL A 82 4.90 10.76 7.31
C VAL A 82 6.43 10.83 7.26
N TYR A 83 7.02 11.85 7.88
CA TYR A 83 8.48 11.98 7.97
C TYR A 83 9.13 10.81 8.71
N LEU A 84 8.58 10.43 9.88
CA LEU A 84 9.13 9.36 10.73
C LEU A 84 8.97 7.99 10.05
N ILE A 85 7.81 7.70 9.47
CA ILE A 85 7.55 6.45 8.76
C ILE A 85 8.56 6.25 7.64
N LEU A 86 8.76 7.25 6.78
CA LEU A 86 9.70 7.15 5.68
C LEU A 86 11.17 7.12 6.15
N SER A 87 11.46 7.61 7.37
CA SER A 87 12.76 7.47 8.00
C SER A 87 13.00 6.04 8.48
N GLU A 88 12.02 5.42 9.14
CA GLU A 88 12.12 4.00 9.55
C GLU A 88 12.18 3.05 8.34
N MET A 89 11.39 3.32 7.30
CA MET A 89 11.45 2.55 6.04
C MET A 89 12.84 2.61 5.40
N LYS A 90 13.50 3.78 5.42
CA LYS A 90 14.88 3.92 4.94
C LYS A 90 15.85 3.04 5.72
N GLU A 91 15.69 2.95 7.04
CA GLU A 91 16.54 2.09 7.88
C GLU A 91 16.38 0.60 7.56
N ASP A 92 15.19 0.19 7.10
CA ASP A 92 14.94 -1.17 6.59
C ASP A 92 15.45 -1.41 5.15
N GLY A 93 16.04 -0.39 4.50
CA GLY A 93 16.55 -0.49 3.14
C GLY A 93 15.55 -0.11 2.05
N VAL A 94 14.40 0.45 2.39
CA VAL A 94 13.46 0.99 1.39
C VAL A 94 14.04 2.25 0.76
N ILE A 95 14.06 2.30 -0.56
CA ILE A 95 14.58 3.45 -1.34
C ILE A 95 13.49 4.29 -1.99
N TYR A 96 12.25 3.79 -1.99
CA TYR A 96 11.06 4.47 -2.48
C TYR A 96 9.80 3.84 -1.87
N ALA A 97 8.85 4.65 -1.47
CA ALA A 97 7.58 4.18 -0.94
C ALA A 97 6.37 4.97 -1.47
N GLU A 98 5.23 4.30 -1.60
CA GLU A 98 3.93 4.93 -1.82
C GLU A 98 3.08 4.72 -0.57
N LEU A 99 3.02 5.74 0.29
CA LEU A 99 2.16 5.72 1.46
C LEU A 99 0.71 6.01 1.05
N ARG A 100 -0.21 5.21 1.59
CA ARG A 100 -1.64 5.44 1.39
C ARG A 100 -2.34 5.76 2.69
N PHE A 101 -3.36 6.61 2.64
CA PHE A 101 -4.21 6.94 3.77
C PHE A 101 -5.55 7.49 3.32
N ALA A 102 -6.57 7.40 4.18
CA ALA A 102 -7.90 7.94 3.94
C ALA A 102 -8.03 9.33 4.58
N PRO A 103 -7.93 10.45 3.83
CA PRO A 103 -7.99 11.79 4.42
C PRO A 103 -9.25 12.04 5.25
N GLN A 104 -10.37 11.42 4.87
CA GLN A 104 -11.64 11.49 5.58
C GLN A 104 -11.62 10.95 7.02
N LEU A 105 -10.63 10.11 7.39
CA LEU A 105 -10.48 9.57 8.74
C LEU A 105 -9.68 10.49 9.67
N HIS A 106 -9.15 11.61 9.17
CA HIS A 106 -8.30 12.56 9.91
C HIS A 106 -9.00 13.90 10.18
N THR A 107 -10.33 13.93 10.21
CA THR A 107 -11.12 15.16 10.28
C THR A 107 -11.77 15.43 11.65
N GLN A 108 -11.34 14.75 12.71
CA GLN A 108 -11.99 14.84 14.03
C GLN A 108 -11.65 16.12 14.81
N LYS A 109 -10.49 16.76 14.55
CA LYS A 109 -10.03 17.97 15.27
C LYS A 109 -9.93 19.17 14.31
N GLU A 110 -11.07 19.57 13.73
CA GLU A 110 -11.17 20.72 12.83
C GLU A 110 -10.35 20.61 11.53
N MET A 111 -9.62 19.52 11.29
CA MET A 111 -9.00 19.27 9.99
C MET A 111 -10.06 18.95 8.93
N THR A 112 -9.82 19.42 7.72
CA THR A 112 -10.51 18.99 6.51
C THR A 112 -9.68 17.91 5.82
N GLN A 113 -10.28 17.17 4.89
CA GLN A 113 -9.51 16.24 4.04
C GLN A 113 -8.35 16.97 3.33
N GLU A 114 -8.60 18.20 2.88
CA GLU A 114 -7.59 18.99 2.19
C GLU A 114 -6.41 19.38 3.10
N THR A 115 -6.68 19.82 4.33
CA THR A 115 -5.60 20.15 5.29
C THR A 115 -4.82 18.89 5.71
N ALA A 116 -5.46 17.74 5.83
CA ALA A 116 -4.79 16.46 6.07
C ALA A 116 -3.82 16.10 4.91
N ILE A 117 -4.27 16.27 3.65
CA ILE A 117 -3.41 16.06 2.47
C ILE A 117 -2.21 17.01 2.50
N HIS A 118 -2.42 18.29 2.80
CA HIS A 118 -1.32 19.27 2.89
C HIS A 118 -0.32 18.92 3.99
N ALA A 119 -0.77 18.46 5.15
CA ALA A 119 0.10 18.00 6.23
C ALA A 119 0.97 16.81 5.79
N ALA A 120 0.35 15.79 5.18
CA ALA A 120 1.07 14.64 4.66
C ALA A 120 2.10 15.02 3.57
N LEU A 121 1.75 15.95 2.68
CA LEU A 121 2.67 16.48 1.66
C LEU A 121 3.87 17.22 2.26
N ARG A 122 3.70 17.96 3.37
CA ARG A 122 4.82 18.59 4.07
C ARG A 122 5.76 17.54 4.69
N GLY A 123 5.20 16.48 5.29
CA GLY A 123 5.97 15.35 5.81
C GLY A 123 6.75 14.64 4.70
N LEU A 124 6.09 14.36 3.58
CA LEU A 124 6.72 13.76 2.40
C LEU A 124 7.90 14.59 1.86
N LYS A 125 7.75 15.91 1.82
CA LYS A 125 8.82 16.81 1.36
C LYS A 125 10.07 16.80 2.27
N ARG A 126 9.90 16.49 3.56
CA ARG A 126 10.99 16.40 4.55
C ARG A 126 11.64 15.00 4.55
N ALA A 127 10.98 14.03 3.97
CA ALA A 127 11.38 12.62 4.05
C ALA A 127 12.79 12.36 3.47
N PRO A 128 13.54 11.41 4.07
CA PRO A 128 14.91 11.11 3.64
C PRO A 128 14.98 10.21 2.40
N ILE A 129 13.85 9.65 1.97
CA ILE A 129 13.71 8.88 0.72
C ILE A 129 12.59 9.50 -0.13
N PRO A 130 12.66 9.36 -1.44
CA PRO A 130 11.54 9.75 -2.31
C PRO A 130 10.32 8.87 -2.06
N GLY A 131 9.15 9.46 -2.16
CA GLY A 131 7.89 8.75 -2.05
C GLY A 131 6.74 9.54 -2.66
N ASN A 132 5.56 8.90 -2.67
CA ASN A 132 4.31 9.49 -3.14
C ASN A 132 3.17 9.16 -2.18
N LEU A 133 2.04 9.85 -2.33
CA LEU A 133 0.82 9.61 -1.57
C LEU A 133 -0.28 9.07 -2.48
N ILE A 134 -0.99 8.05 -1.98
CA ILE A 134 -2.22 7.53 -2.56
C ILE A 134 -3.36 7.85 -1.59
N LEU A 135 -4.44 8.46 -2.08
CA LEU A 135 -5.58 8.82 -1.24
C LEU A 135 -6.62 7.70 -1.25
N CYS A 136 -6.89 7.10 -0.08
CA CYS A 136 -7.88 6.05 0.04
C CYS A 136 -9.31 6.59 0.09
N CYS A 137 -10.16 6.14 -0.81
CA CYS A 137 -11.59 6.11 -0.64
C CYS A 137 -11.95 4.92 0.25
N MET A 138 -12.99 5.05 1.08
CA MET A 138 -13.33 4.03 2.06
C MET A 138 -14.60 3.28 1.67
N ARG A 139 -14.58 1.96 1.85
CA ARG A 139 -15.77 1.12 1.75
C ARG A 139 -16.74 1.44 2.87
N GLY A 140 -18.03 1.51 2.57
CA GLY A 140 -19.11 1.79 3.52
C GLY A 140 -20.32 2.45 2.86
N ASP A 141 -21.50 2.26 3.43
CA ASP A 141 -22.76 2.76 2.86
C ASP A 141 -22.88 4.30 2.91
N LEU A 142 -22.19 4.94 3.85
CA LEU A 142 -22.30 6.37 4.12
C LEU A 142 -21.13 7.20 3.57
N ASN A 143 -20.14 6.57 2.95
CA ASN A 143 -18.87 7.22 2.56
C ASN A 143 -18.91 7.86 1.15
N GLN A 144 -20.03 7.88 0.47
CA GLN A 144 -20.10 8.33 -0.94
C GLN A 144 -19.67 9.78 -1.11
N LYS A 145 -20.12 10.67 -0.21
CA LYS A 145 -19.79 12.10 -0.26
C LYS A 145 -18.30 12.33 0.04
N GLU A 146 -17.82 11.72 1.08
CA GLU A 146 -16.42 11.80 1.53
C GLU A 146 -15.47 11.22 0.48
N ASN A 147 -15.82 10.08 -0.13
CA ASN A 147 -15.06 9.47 -1.23
C ASN A 147 -15.01 10.37 -2.47
N LEU A 148 -16.11 11.04 -2.78
CA LEU A 148 -16.14 11.99 -3.89
C LEU A 148 -15.24 13.19 -3.62
N GLU A 149 -15.26 13.74 -2.40
CA GLU A 149 -14.35 14.81 -1.97
C GLU A 149 -12.88 14.35 -2.07
N THR A 150 -12.57 13.12 -1.58
CA THR A 150 -11.23 12.52 -1.71
C THR A 150 -10.78 12.47 -3.18
N LEU A 151 -11.64 12.02 -4.09
CA LEU A 151 -11.34 11.95 -5.52
C LEU A 151 -11.13 13.36 -6.14
N GLU A 152 -11.95 14.34 -5.77
CA GLU A 152 -11.81 15.72 -6.26
C GLU A 152 -10.50 16.36 -5.77
N LEU A 153 -10.10 16.09 -4.54
CA LEU A 153 -8.82 16.52 -3.98
C LEU A 153 -7.64 15.78 -4.64
N ALA A 154 -7.78 14.47 -4.89
CA ALA A 154 -6.78 13.72 -5.65
C ALA A 154 -6.56 14.33 -7.04
N LYS A 155 -7.64 14.66 -7.76
CA LYS A 155 -7.55 15.36 -9.05
C LYS A 155 -6.86 16.73 -8.92
N LYS A 156 -7.21 17.50 -7.89
CA LYS A 156 -6.67 18.86 -7.66
C LYS A 156 -5.17 18.85 -7.39
N TYR A 157 -4.68 17.86 -6.66
CA TYR A 157 -3.28 17.74 -6.23
C TYR A 157 -2.47 16.69 -7.00
N LEU A 158 -3.04 16.15 -8.08
CA LEU A 158 -2.39 15.11 -8.89
C LEU A 158 -1.08 15.59 -9.49
N VAL A 159 -0.02 14.85 -9.25
CA VAL A 159 1.31 15.05 -9.83
C VAL A 159 1.90 13.73 -10.30
N GLU A 160 2.97 13.78 -11.10
CA GLU A 160 3.66 12.56 -11.54
C GLU A 160 4.64 12.00 -10.50
N ASP A 161 5.15 12.84 -9.59
CA ASP A 161 6.19 12.45 -8.61
C ASP A 161 6.25 13.45 -7.44
N GLY A 162 6.51 12.96 -6.23
CA GLY A 162 6.68 13.79 -5.04
C GLY A 162 5.39 14.40 -4.47
N GLY A 163 4.25 13.73 -4.65
CA GLY A 163 2.96 14.19 -4.14
C GLY A 163 1.83 13.18 -4.25
N VAL A 164 0.61 13.65 -4.48
CA VAL A 164 -0.56 12.79 -4.70
C VAL A 164 -0.50 12.24 -6.12
N VAL A 165 -0.51 10.92 -6.27
CA VAL A 165 -0.33 10.25 -7.58
C VAL A 165 -1.47 9.33 -7.98
N ALA A 166 -2.32 8.93 -7.04
CA ALA A 166 -3.41 7.98 -7.29
C ALA A 166 -4.47 8.04 -6.18
N ILE A 167 -5.57 7.33 -6.40
CA ILE A 167 -6.51 6.93 -5.35
C ILE A 167 -6.52 5.42 -5.16
N ASP A 168 -7.07 4.98 -4.03
CA ASP A 168 -7.32 3.59 -3.70
C ASP A 168 -8.74 3.41 -3.19
N LEU A 169 -9.23 2.17 -3.09
CA LEU A 169 -10.42 1.78 -2.35
C LEU A 169 -10.04 0.79 -1.27
N ALA A 170 -10.17 1.17 0.00
CA ALA A 170 -9.78 0.38 1.16
C ALA A 170 -10.94 0.11 2.12
N GLY A 171 -10.73 -0.75 3.12
CA GLY A 171 -11.70 -1.06 4.18
C GLY A 171 -12.39 -2.42 3.98
N ALA A 172 -13.55 -2.61 4.60
CA ALA A 172 -14.23 -3.89 4.79
C ALA A 172 -14.78 -4.50 3.50
N GLU A 173 -13.91 -5.14 2.69
CA GLU A 173 -14.25 -5.72 1.39
C GLU A 173 -15.37 -6.75 1.49
N ALA A 174 -15.35 -7.64 2.49
CA ALA A 174 -16.36 -8.68 2.65
C ALA A 174 -17.79 -8.14 2.87
N LEU A 175 -17.92 -6.92 3.38
CA LEU A 175 -19.22 -6.29 3.63
C LEU A 175 -19.66 -5.40 2.46
N PHE A 176 -18.72 -4.83 1.72
CA PHE A 176 -18.97 -3.85 0.67
C PHE A 176 -18.23 -4.25 -0.61
N PRO A 177 -18.84 -5.08 -1.48
CA PRO A 177 -18.22 -5.59 -2.70
C PRO A 177 -17.74 -4.49 -3.63
N THR A 178 -16.69 -4.79 -4.39
CA THR A 178 -16.03 -3.82 -5.29
C THR A 178 -16.99 -3.23 -6.32
N GLU A 179 -17.93 -4.00 -6.84
CA GLU A 179 -18.91 -3.56 -7.86
C GLU A 179 -19.73 -2.34 -7.43
N ASN A 180 -19.94 -2.13 -6.12
CA ASN A 180 -20.71 -0.99 -5.58
C ASN A 180 -20.03 0.36 -5.85
N TYR A 181 -18.76 0.37 -6.24
CA TYR A 181 -17.95 1.58 -6.42
C TYR A 181 -17.68 1.94 -7.89
N GLU A 182 -18.38 1.30 -8.85
CA GLU A 182 -18.17 1.57 -10.28
C GLU A 182 -18.36 3.05 -10.63
N ALA A 183 -19.37 3.72 -10.07
CA ALA A 183 -19.62 5.13 -10.35
C ALA A 183 -18.46 6.04 -9.89
N LEU A 184 -17.82 5.74 -8.77
CA LEU A 184 -16.65 6.45 -8.27
C LEU A 184 -15.47 6.29 -9.23
N PHE A 185 -15.16 5.06 -9.65
CA PHE A 185 -14.03 4.80 -10.54
C PHE A 185 -14.30 5.20 -11.99
N ALA A 186 -15.57 5.22 -12.45
CA ALA A 186 -15.93 5.85 -13.72
C ALA A 186 -15.55 7.34 -13.72
N LYS A 187 -15.82 8.04 -12.60
CA LYS A 187 -15.44 9.44 -12.43
C LYS A 187 -13.92 9.62 -12.30
N ALA A 188 -13.22 8.69 -11.63
CA ALA A 188 -11.75 8.71 -11.58
C ALA A 188 -11.13 8.59 -12.98
N ARG A 189 -11.69 7.73 -13.84
CA ARG A 189 -11.28 7.64 -15.27
C ARG A 189 -11.55 8.95 -16.02
N GLU A 190 -12.74 9.55 -15.84
CA GLU A 190 -13.07 10.86 -16.44
C GLU A 190 -12.07 11.94 -16.02
N TYR A 191 -11.66 11.92 -14.76
CA TYR A 191 -10.69 12.85 -14.19
C TYR A 191 -9.23 12.52 -14.52
N GLN A 192 -8.99 11.37 -15.15
CA GLN A 192 -7.66 10.84 -15.44
C GLN A 192 -6.78 10.65 -14.17
N VAL A 193 -7.42 10.33 -13.04
CA VAL A 193 -6.73 9.99 -11.80
C VAL A 193 -6.41 8.50 -11.83
N PRO A 194 -5.13 8.10 -11.74
CA PRO A 194 -4.75 6.70 -11.61
C PRO A 194 -5.32 6.07 -10.34
N PHE A 195 -5.50 4.75 -10.33
CA PHE A 195 -5.99 4.08 -9.13
C PHE A 195 -5.53 2.62 -9.00
N THR A 196 -5.41 2.22 -7.75
CA THR A 196 -5.38 0.84 -7.28
C THR A 196 -6.70 0.53 -6.57
N ILE A 197 -7.02 -0.73 -6.33
CA ILE A 197 -8.21 -1.15 -5.58
C ILE A 197 -7.85 -2.37 -4.75
N HIS A 198 -8.08 -2.32 -3.42
CA HIS A 198 -8.06 -3.55 -2.61
C HIS A 198 -9.16 -4.48 -3.11
N ALA A 199 -8.79 -5.65 -3.56
CA ALA A 199 -9.74 -6.66 -4.04
C ALA A 199 -9.14 -8.07 -3.96
N GLY A 200 -9.97 -9.04 -3.59
CA GLY A 200 -9.56 -10.42 -3.45
C GLY A 200 -8.66 -10.66 -2.22
N GLU A 201 -8.89 -9.91 -1.16
CA GLU A 201 -8.36 -10.16 0.18
C GLU A 201 -9.43 -10.86 1.05
N ALA A 202 -10.46 -10.12 1.44
CA ALA A 202 -11.59 -10.64 2.22
C ALA A 202 -12.83 -10.94 1.35
N GLY A 203 -12.86 -10.43 0.11
CA GLY A 203 -13.85 -10.74 -0.90
C GLY A 203 -13.51 -12.01 -1.69
N ASN A 204 -13.71 -11.98 -2.99
CA ASN A 204 -13.49 -13.12 -3.87
C ASN A 204 -12.89 -12.71 -5.23
N ALA A 205 -12.72 -13.68 -6.17
CA ALA A 205 -12.15 -13.40 -7.47
C ALA A 205 -13.01 -12.45 -8.35
N GLU A 206 -14.34 -12.39 -8.13
CA GLU A 206 -15.21 -11.46 -8.87
C GLU A 206 -14.97 -10.01 -8.46
N ASP A 207 -14.55 -9.74 -7.21
CA ASP A 207 -14.14 -8.40 -6.77
C ASP A 207 -12.90 -7.93 -7.56
N VAL A 208 -11.91 -8.81 -7.75
CA VAL A 208 -10.74 -8.54 -8.59
C VAL A 208 -11.15 -8.30 -10.05
N LYS A 209 -12.04 -9.14 -10.57
CA LYS A 209 -12.57 -9.00 -11.94
C LYS A 209 -13.29 -7.66 -12.12
N ALA A 210 -14.12 -7.25 -11.16
CA ALA A 210 -14.79 -5.94 -11.16
C ALA A 210 -13.76 -4.80 -11.17
N ALA A 211 -12.76 -4.84 -10.29
CA ALA A 211 -11.70 -3.82 -10.24
C ALA A 211 -10.92 -3.70 -11.57
N VAL A 212 -10.59 -4.84 -12.20
CA VAL A 212 -9.93 -4.86 -13.51
C VAL A 212 -10.82 -4.25 -14.59
N HIS A 213 -12.12 -4.54 -14.59
CA HIS A 213 -13.08 -3.96 -15.55
C HIS A 213 -13.28 -2.45 -15.31
N MET A 214 -13.20 -1.98 -14.07
CA MET A 214 -13.20 -0.55 -13.75
C MET A 214 -11.95 0.15 -14.26
N GLY A 215 -10.90 -0.59 -14.64
CA GLY A 215 -9.66 -0.04 -15.19
C GLY A 215 -8.55 0.14 -14.16
N ALA A 216 -8.63 -0.51 -13.00
CA ALA A 216 -7.53 -0.55 -12.05
C ALA A 216 -6.26 -1.06 -12.72
N VAL A 217 -5.16 -0.37 -12.50
CA VAL A 217 -3.85 -0.77 -13.06
C VAL A 217 -3.05 -1.58 -12.05
N ARG A 218 -3.45 -1.52 -10.79
CA ARG A 218 -2.93 -2.32 -9.68
C ARG A 218 -4.12 -2.83 -8.84
N ILE A 219 -3.95 -3.96 -8.20
CA ILE A 219 -4.90 -4.56 -7.26
C ILE A 219 -4.18 -4.79 -5.93
N GLY A 220 -4.68 -4.21 -4.86
CA GLY A 220 -4.24 -4.55 -3.51
C GLY A 220 -4.57 -6.02 -3.21
N HIS A 221 -3.59 -6.77 -2.75
CA HIS A 221 -3.62 -8.22 -2.45
C HIS A 221 -3.87 -9.12 -3.68
N GLY A 222 -5.13 -9.32 -4.09
CA GLY A 222 -5.48 -10.18 -5.21
C GLY A 222 -5.29 -11.68 -4.96
N VAL A 223 -5.04 -12.13 -3.73
CA VAL A 223 -4.67 -13.52 -3.41
C VAL A 223 -5.78 -14.52 -3.73
N ARG A 224 -7.05 -14.11 -3.64
CA ARG A 224 -8.21 -14.99 -3.85
C ARG A 224 -8.53 -15.28 -5.31
N ILE A 225 -7.73 -14.81 -6.26
CA ILE A 225 -7.81 -15.30 -7.65
C ILE A 225 -7.11 -16.65 -7.82
N ALA A 226 -6.36 -17.12 -6.84
CA ALA A 226 -5.69 -18.43 -6.89
C ALA A 226 -6.69 -19.54 -7.26
N GLY A 227 -6.36 -20.30 -8.32
CA GLY A 227 -7.24 -21.33 -8.86
C GLY A 227 -8.33 -20.84 -9.84
N ASN A 228 -8.66 -19.57 -9.90
CA ASN A 228 -9.61 -19.02 -10.86
C ASN A 228 -8.92 -18.67 -12.19
N LYS A 229 -8.92 -19.61 -13.15
CA LYS A 229 -8.22 -19.49 -14.42
C LYS A 229 -8.70 -18.30 -15.27
N GLU A 230 -10.01 -17.99 -15.22
CA GLU A 230 -10.60 -16.88 -15.97
C GLU A 230 -10.05 -15.53 -15.49
N VAL A 231 -10.11 -15.30 -14.17
CA VAL A 231 -9.66 -14.03 -13.59
C VAL A 231 -8.13 -13.90 -13.67
N ILE A 232 -7.38 -14.98 -13.45
CA ILE A 232 -5.92 -15.01 -13.67
C ILE A 232 -5.58 -14.57 -15.10
N GLN A 233 -6.27 -15.14 -16.11
CA GLN A 233 -6.03 -14.78 -17.50
C GLN A 233 -6.41 -13.32 -17.78
N LEU A 234 -7.52 -12.83 -17.24
CA LEU A 234 -7.94 -11.44 -17.35
C LEU A 234 -6.88 -10.47 -16.77
N VAL A 235 -6.40 -10.72 -15.56
CA VAL A 235 -5.35 -9.91 -14.88
C VAL A 235 -4.08 -9.88 -15.76
N LYS A 236 -3.67 -11.04 -16.26
CA LYS A 236 -2.51 -11.18 -17.14
C LYS A 236 -2.68 -10.41 -18.44
N ASP A 237 -3.79 -10.60 -19.17
CA ASP A 237 -4.06 -9.96 -20.48
C ASP A 237 -4.15 -8.44 -20.36
N LYS A 238 -4.69 -7.96 -19.25
CA LYS A 238 -4.73 -6.54 -18.92
C LYS A 238 -3.41 -6.02 -18.36
N GLY A 239 -2.44 -6.88 -18.01
CA GLY A 239 -1.14 -6.52 -17.43
C GLY A 239 -1.28 -5.75 -16.13
N VAL A 240 -2.30 -6.07 -15.32
CA VAL A 240 -2.54 -5.49 -14.00
C VAL A 240 -1.52 -6.04 -13.00
N PHE A 241 -1.03 -5.20 -12.10
CA PHE A 241 -0.12 -5.63 -11.04
C PHE A 241 -0.90 -6.05 -9.80
N LEU A 242 -0.42 -7.09 -9.11
CA LEU A 242 -0.93 -7.52 -7.81
C LEU A 242 0.03 -7.05 -6.71
N GLU A 243 -0.47 -6.28 -5.75
CA GLU A 243 0.28 -5.78 -4.60
C GLU A 243 0.14 -6.78 -3.44
N MET A 244 0.94 -7.84 -3.42
CA MET A 244 0.81 -8.90 -2.45
C MET A 244 1.46 -8.55 -1.11
N CYS A 245 0.75 -8.79 0.00
CA CYS A 245 1.13 -8.47 1.38
C CYS A 245 1.03 -9.75 2.25
N PRO A 246 2.08 -10.60 2.30
CA PRO A 246 1.98 -11.94 2.87
C PRO A 246 1.64 -11.98 4.35
N THR A 247 2.28 -11.15 5.18
CA THR A 247 2.02 -11.13 6.62
C THR A 247 0.60 -10.65 6.91
N SER A 248 0.13 -9.59 6.23
CA SER A 248 -1.26 -9.14 6.27
C SER A 248 -2.22 -10.27 5.93
N ASN A 249 -2.04 -10.90 4.77
CA ASN A 249 -2.94 -11.95 4.29
C ASN A 249 -3.01 -13.16 5.23
N ARG A 250 -1.95 -13.45 5.98
CA ARG A 250 -1.96 -14.44 7.04
C ARG A 250 -2.76 -13.97 8.26
N GLN A 251 -2.59 -12.73 8.68
CA GLN A 251 -3.20 -12.19 9.90
C GLN A 251 -4.68 -11.87 9.72
N THR A 252 -5.08 -11.37 8.56
CA THR A 252 -6.48 -11.14 8.18
C THR A 252 -7.23 -12.42 7.80
N LYS A 253 -6.54 -13.58 7.80
CA LYS A 253 -7.06 -14.88 7.35
C LYS A 253 -7.51 -14.92 5.88
N ALA A 254 -6.98 -14.03 5.08
CA ALA A 254 -7.12 -14.11 3.61
C ALA A 254 -6.49 -15.40 3.08
N MET A 255 -5.39 -15.85 3.72
CA MET A 255 -4.73 -17.13 3.49
C MET A 255 -4.47 -17.84 4.82
N GLU A 256 -5.06 -19.02 5.00
CA GLU A 256 -4.86 -19.85 6.21
C GLU A 256 -3.55 -20.65 6.13
N GLU A 257 -3.29 -21.26 4.97
CA GLU A 257 -2.10 -22.08 4.75
C GLU A 257 -1.06 -21.34 3.89
N MET A 258 -0.08 -20.75 4.54
CA MET A 258 0.94 -19.92 3.88
C MET A 258 1.90 -20.73 3.00
N SER A 259 2.03 -22.04 3.16
CA SER A 259 2.78 -22.92 2.24
C SER A 259 2.16 -22.94 0.82
N ALA A 260 0.85 -22.63 0.71
CA ALA A 260 0.12 -22.50 -0.54
C ALA A 260 -0.01 -21.03 -1.03
N TYR A 261 0.74 -20.08 -0.42
CA TYR A 261 0.66 -18.67 -0.80
C TYR A 261 1.03 -18.47 -2.27
N PRO A 262 0.17 -17.82 -3.09
CA PRO A 262 0.24 -17.93 -4.54
C PRO A 262 1.35 -17.11 -5.22
N LEU A 263 2.17 -16.35 -4.47
CA LEU A 263 3.16 -15.42 -5.02
C LEU A 263 4.08 -16.07 -6.06
N LYS A 264 4.72 -17.20 -5.73
CA LYS A 264 5.63 -17.90 -6.65
C LYS A 264 4.90 -18.44 -7.86
N ALA A 265 3.73 -19.07 -7.66
CA ALA A 265 2.90 -19.58 -8.74
C ALA A 265 2.44 -18.47 -9.70
N PHE A 266 2.05 -17.32 -9.17
CA PHE A 266 1.66 -16.17 -9.99
C PHE A 266 2.83 -15.64 -10.84
N LEU A 267 4.03 -15.53 -10.25
CA LEU A 267 5.24 -15.17 -11.02
C LEU A 267 5.53 -16.18 -12.14
N GLU A 268 5.43 -17.48 -11.86
CA GLU A 268 5.65 -18.56 -12.84
C GLU A 268 4.59 -18.57 -13.95
N MET A 269 3.35 -18.16 -13.64
CA MET A 269 2.30 -17.95 -14.65
C MET A 269 2.50 -16.66 -15.47
N GLY A 270 3.46 -15.81 -15.10
CA GLY A 270 3.76 -14.55 -15.76
C GLY A 270 2.81 -13.42 -15.37
N LEU A 271 2.19 -13.47 -14.19
CA LEU A 271 1.50 -12.32 -13.60
C LEU A 271 2.54 -11.32 -13.07
N LYS A 272 2.18 -10.06 -13.07
CA LYS A 272 2.99 -8.98 -12.51
C LYS A 272 2.68 -8.83 -11.03
N VAL A 273 3.58 -9.29 -10.19
CA VAL A 273 3.40 -9.30 -8.72
C VAL A 273 4.44 -8.39 -8.09
N THR A 274 4.04 -7.60 -7.10
CA THR A 274 4.92 -6.86 -6.18
C THR A 274 4.79 -7.43 -4.77
N LEU A 275 5.82 -7.25 -3.94
CA LEU A 275 5.81 -7.64 -2.54
C LEU A 275 5.83 -6.36 -1.69
N ASN A 276 4.92 -6.26 -0.73
CA ASN A 276 4.66 -5.05 0.05
C ASN A 276 4.36 -5.40 1.50
N THR A 277 4.30 -4.38 2.37
CA THR A 277 4.06 -4.59 3.80
C THR A 277 2.59 -4.54 4.18
N ASP A 278 1.82 -3.59 3.68
CA ASP A 278 0.46 -3.22 4.10
C ASP A 278 0.46 -2.37 5.38
N ASP A 279 0.43 -3.00 6.57
CA ASP A 279 0.36 -2.35 7.88
C ASP A 279 1.54 -2.77 8.78
N PRO A 280 2.78 -2.39 8.44
CA PRO A 280 3.98 -3.00 9.00
C PRO A 280 4.09 -2.89 10.52
N ALA A 281 3.60 -1.81 11.16
CA ALA A 281 3.61 -1.69 12.61
C ALA A 281 2.56 -2.58 13.28
N ILE A 282 1.33 -2.60 12.74
CA ILE A 282 0.24 -3.46 13.23
C ILE A 282 0.62 -4.93 13.10
N GLU A 283 1.23 -5.31 11.99
CA GLU A 283 1.62 -6.68 11.64
C GLU A 283 2.95 -7.12 12.24
N ARG A 284 3.73 -6.20 12.80
CA ARG A 284 5.10 -6.41 13.31
C ARG A 284 6.05 -6.94 12.25
N THR A 285 5.97 -6.39 11.04
CA THR A 285 6.82 -6.74 9.91
C THR A 285 7.58 -5.53 9.35
N THR A 286 8.44 -5.77 8.39
CA THR A 286 9.08 -4.77 7.54
C THR A 286 9.26 -5.36 6.16
N LEU A 287 9.51 -4.54 5.14
CA LEU A 287 9.61 -5.07 3.77
C LEU A 287 10.79 -6.06 3.62
N SER A 288 11.91 -5.80 4.29
CA SER A 288 13.03 -6.75 4.31
C SER A 288 12.67 -8.09 4.99
N ARG A 289 11.74 -8.07 5.98
CA ARG A 289 11.22 -9.30 6.61
C ARG A 289 10.27 -10.04 5.68
N GLU A 290 9.40 -9.32 4.95
CA GLU A 290 8.51 -9.93 3.94
C GLU A 290 9.31 -10.66 2.86
N PHE A 291 10.38 -10.04 2.33
CA PHE A 291 11.27 -10.69 1.37
C PHE A 291 11.94 -11.95 1.94
N ARG A 292 12.48 -11.89 3.17
CA ARG A 292 13.07 -13.07 3.83
C ARG A 292 12.04 -14.15 4.13
N TYR A 293 10.84 -13.75 4.55
CA TYR A 293 9.74 -14.69 4.84
C TYR A 293 9.35 -15.46 3.58
N MET A 294 9.10 -14.76 2.48
CA MET A 294 8.72 -15.40 1.21
C MET A 294 9.88 -16.21 0.59
N GLU A 295 11.11 -15.73 0.68
CA GLU A 295 12.30 -16.48 0.24
C GLU A 295 12.39 -17.82 0.98
N SER A 296 12.29 -17.81 2.31
CA SER A 296 12.38 -19.02 3.14
C SER A 296 11.18 -19.97 2.94
N LEU A 297 9.97 -19.41 2.78
CA LEU A 297 8.74 -20.23 2.72
C LEU A 297 8.54 -20.86 1.35
N LEU A 298 8.82 -20.12 0.27
CA LEU A 298 8.53 -20.53 -1.11
C LEU A 298 9.78 -20.91 -1.91
N ASP A 299 10.96 -20.87 -1.29
CA ASP A 299 12.24 -21.10 -1.97
C ASP A 299 12.37 -20.24 -3.22
N LEU A 300 12.25 -18.91 -3.03
CA LEU A 300 12.37 -17.95 -4.13
C LEU A 300 13.80 -17.84 -4.62
N THR A 301 13.99 -17.98 -5.92
CA THR A 301 15.29 -17.75 -6.55
C THR A 301 15.67 -16.27 -6.56
N GLN A 302 16.97 -15.96 -6.71
CA GLN A 302 17.43 -14.57 -6.85
C GLN A 302 16.77 -13.87 -8.06
N GLU A 303 16.51 -14.62 -9.15
CA GLU A 303 15.85 -14.10 -10.33
C GLU A 303 14.38 -13.74 -10.04
N GLN A 304 13.65 -14.57 -9.29
CA GLN A 304 12.27 -14.27 -8.86
C GLN A 304 12.22 -13.05 -7.95
N LYS A 305 13.15 -12.92 -6.99
CA LYS A 305 13.26 -11.74 -6.14
C LYS A 305 13.59 -10.46 -6.95
N ARG A 306 14.50 -10.59 -7.93
CA ARG A 306 14.81 -9.50 -8.86
C ARG A 306 13.57 -9.10 -9.68
N LEU A 307 12.79 -10.07 -10.14
CA LEU A 307 11.54 -9.82 -10.88
C LEU A 307 10.50 -9.08 -10.04
N LEU A 308 10.34 -9.44 -8.75
CA LEU A 308 9.48 -8.70 -7.81
C LEU A 308 9.88 -7.22 -7.73
N LEU A 309 11.17 -6.91 -7.58
CA LEU A 309 11.66 -5.54 -7.53
C LEU A 309 11.50 -4.79 -8.86
N LEU A 310 11.72 -5.47 -9.99
CA LEU A 310 11.45 -4.89 -11.32
C LEU A 310 9.97 -4.56 -11.48
N ASN A 311 9.09 -5.48 -11.07
CA ASN A 311 7.65 -5.23 -11.06
C ASN A 311 7.29 -4.03 -10.17
N SER A 312 7.93 -3.87 -9.00
CA SER A 312 7.70 -2.71 -8.13
C SER A 312 8.09 -1.40 -8.82
N VAL A 313 9.22 -1.36 -9.52
CA VAL A 313 9.59 -0.18 -10.33
C VAL A 313 8.54 0.11 -11.40
N GLU A 314 8.12 -0.92 -12.15
CA GLU A 314 7.14 -0.76 -13.23
C GLU A 314 5.74 -0.36 -12.70
N ALA A 315 5.32 -0.93 -11.58
CA ALA A 315 4.02 -0.68 -10.96
C ALA A 315 3.92 0.70 -10.30
N ALA A 316 5.04 1.30 -9.86
CA ALA A 316 5.05 2.56 -9.14
C ALA A 316 4.31 3.68 -9.90
N PHE A 317 3.45 4.41 -9.20
CA PHE A 317 2.81 5.62 -9.69
C PHE A 317 3.80 6.79 -9.58
N THR A 318 4.75 6.85 -10.52
CA THR A 318 5.79 7.86 -10.50
C THR A 318 6.31 8.15 -11.91
N SER A 319 7.07 9.24 -12.05
CA SER A 319 7.63 9.67 -13.32
C SER A 319 8.62 8.63 -13.91
N ARG A 320 8.73 8.61 -15.23
CA ARG A 320 9.71 7.79 -15.92
C ARG A 320 11.13 8.02 -15.41
N ASN A 321 11.49 9.27 -15.15
CA ASN A 321 12.82 9.61 -14.62
C ASN A 321 13.07 8.97 -13.25
N ARG A 322 12.05 8.94 -12.38
CA ARG A 322 12.14 8.27 -11.07
C ARG A 322 12.33 6.77 -11.26
N LYS A 323 11.55 6.12 -12.12
CA LYS A 323 11.69 4.68 -12.41
C LYS A 323 13.09 4.31 -12.90
N CYS A 324 13.70 5.14 -13.76
CA CYS A 324 15.09 4.95 -14.18
C CYS A 324 16.05 4.95 -13.01
N LYS A 325 15.97 5.97 -12.14
CA LYS A 325 16.83 6.10 -10.95
C LYS A 325 16.65 4.93 -9.97
N LEU A 326 15.41 4.48 -9.74
CA LEU A 326 15.14 3.33 -8.88
C LEU A 326 15.77 2.05 -9.43
N LYS A 327 15.65 1.83 -10.74
CA LYS A 327 16.27 0.67 -11.40
C LYS A 327 17.80 0.70 -11.29
N GLU A 328 18.42 1.86 -11.50
CA GLU A 328 19.87 2.04 -11.32
C GLU A 328 20.31 1.74 -9.87
N GLN A 329 19.57 2.23 -8.87
CA GLN A 329 19.85 1.98 -7.46
C GLN A 329 19.70 0.51 -7.07
N LEU A 330 18.65 -0.18 -7.60
CA LEU A 330 18.40 -1.59 -7.29
C LEU A 330 19.42 -2.53 -7.94
N PHE A 331 19.89 -2.24 -9.16
CA PHE A 331 20.58 -3.23 -9.98
C PHE A 331 21.95 -2.79 -10.47
N SER A 332 22.36 -1.54 -10.20
CA SER A 332 23.62 -0.95 -10.72
C SER A 332 23.76 -1.07 -12.25
N GLU A 333 22.64 -1.13 -12.97
CA GLU A 333 22.58 -1.26 -14.42
C GLU A 333 22.15 0.06 -15.07
N PRO A 334 22.85 0.54 -16.11
CA PRO A 334 22.41 1.71 -16.86
C PRO A 334 21.07 1.44 -17.55
N TYR A 335 20.24 2.47 -17.61
CA TYR A 335 18.93 2.40 -18.23
C TYR A 335 19.04 2.43 -19.76
N GLU A 336 18.79 1.30 -20.41
CA GLU A 336 18.62 1.23 -21.85
C GLU A 336 17.14 1.00 -22.22
N ASN A 337 16.57 1.99 -22.90
CA ASN A 337 15.29 1.97 -23.64
C ASN A 337 14.09 1.25 -23.00
N TYR A 338 13.31 2.00 -22.24
CA TYR A 338 11.93 1.62 -21.92
C TYR A 338 10.92 2.46 -22.72
N ASP A 339 9.99 1.78 -23.38
CA ASP A 339 8.75 2.40 -23.90
C ASP A 339 7.94 3.03 -22.76
N GLU A 340 7.08 4.03 -23.10
CA GLU A 340 6.22 4.68 -22.11
C GLU A 340 5.55 3.69 -21.14
N PRO A 341 5.53 3.97 -19.83
CA PRO A 341 4.89 3.10 -18.85
C PRO A 341 3.45 2.78 -19.26
N ILE A 342 3.08 1.52 -19.20
CA ILE A 342 1.73 1.01 -19.56
C ILE A 342 0.64 1.75 -18.76
N ILE A 343 0.96 2.21 -17.56
CA ILE A 343 0.06 2.96 -16.66
C ILE A 343 -0.46 4.24 -17.33
N TYR A 344 0.41 5.05 -17.92
CA TYR A 344 -0.01 6.31 -18.57
C TYR A 344 -0.60 6.12 -19.97
N LYS A 345 -0.31 5.01 -20.65
CA LYS A 345 -0.95 4.65 -21.94
C LYS A 345 -2.42 4.24 -21.79
N ARG A 346 -2.83 3.79 -20.60
CA ARG A 346 -4.21 3.36 -20.32
C ARG A 346 -5.14 4.48 -19.88
N ILE A 347 -4.59 5.61 -19.46
CA ILE A 347 -5.34 6.79 -19.02
C ILE A 347 -5.64 7.72 -20.21
N LYS A 348 -4.90 7.60 -21.31
CA LYS A 348 -5.18 8.26 -22.60
C LYS A 348 -6.14 7.42 -23.44
#